data_6853f3976ebca72f511032c8919d09da
#
_entry.id   6853f3976ebca72f511032c8919d09da
#
_cell.length_a   1.000
_cell.length_b   1.000
_cell.length_c   1.000
_cell.angle_alpha   90.00
_cell.angle_beta   90.00
_cell.angle_gamma   90.00
#
_symmetry.space_group_name_H-M   'P 1'
#
loop_
_entity.id
_entity.type
_entity.pdbx_description
1 polymer ?
#
loop_
_entity_poly.entity_id
_entity_poly.type
_entity_poly.pdbx_seq_one_letter_code
_entity_poly.pdbx_strand_id
1 'polypeptide(L)'
;DWLATFSLAVIDPSTQAQTFLLDKDVNFIRESFPVPSATGTPTHYAQFDQNTLILGPTPDASYGVELHYYYYPTSIVSAGSSWVGNNFGEVLLYGALREAYLFMKGEQDVIQYYEQKYQEGMGLLKQLGDGKNRRDAYRNGQVRVPVT
;
A
#
# COMPACT_ATOMS: atom_id res chain seq x y z
N ASP A 1 1.69 -5.51 -10.14
CA ASP A 1 2.57 -4.93 -9.11
C ASP A 1 1.82 -4.17 -7.99
N TRP A 2 0.52 -3.90 -8.17
CA TRP A 2 -0.33 -3.22 -7.20
C TRP A 2 -0.63 -4.12 -5.99
N LEU A 3 -0.50 -3.57 -4.78
CA LEU A 3 -0.77 -4.26 -3.52
C LEU A 3 -2.02 -3.70 -2.84
N ALA A 4 -2.07 -2.39 -2.65
CA ALA A 4 -3.20 -1.72 -2.01
C ALA A 4 -3.24 -0.24 -2.40
N THR A 5 -4.44 0.31 -2.54
CA THR A 5 -4.62 1.74 -2.79
C THR A 5 -4.33 2.55 -1.53
N PHE A 6 -3.55 3.60 -1.68
CA PHE A 6 -3.27 4.55 -0.61
C PHE A 6 -4.20 5.76 -0.69
N SER A 7 -4.37 6.34 -1.87
CA SER A 7 -5.33 7.40 -2.17
C SER A 7 -5.63 7.44 -3.65
N LEU A 8 -6.83 7.84 -3.98
CA LEU A 8 -7.31 8.03 -5.33
C LEU A 8 -7.88 9.43 -5.47
N ALA A 9 -7.47 10.16 -6.49
CA ALA A 9 -8.03 11.45 -6.86
C ALA A 9 -8.45 11.44 -8.33
N VAL A 10 -9.52 12.15 -8.63
CA VAL A 10 -9.91 12.47 -10.01
C VAL A 10 -9.57 13.91 -10.32
N ILE A 11 -9.15 14.15 -11.55
CA ILE A 11 -8.75 15.46 -12.06
C ILE A 11 -9.77 15.88 -13.08
N ASP A 12 -10.45 16.98 -12.82
CA ASP A 12 -11.45 17.58 -13.74
C ASP A 12 -10.75 18.03 -15.03
N PRO A 13 -11.23 17.61 -16.21
CA PRO A 13 -10.58 17.93 -17.48
C PRO A 13 -10.63 19.42 -17.82
N SER A 14 -11.60 20.15 -17.30
CA SER A 14 -11.82 21.58 -17.61
C SER A 14 -11.09 22.50 -16.65
N THR A 15 -11.18 22.22 -15.35
CA THR A 15 -10.64 23.08 -14.28
C THR A 15 -9.29 22.66 -13.77
N GLN A 16 -8.86 21.42 -14.06
CA GLN A 16 -7.68 20.77 -13.50
C GLN A 16 -7.74 20.63 -11.96
N ALA A 17 -8.92 20.79 -11.40
CA ALA A 17 -9.15 20.63 -9.97
C ALA A 17 -9.06 19.14 -9.59
N GLN A 18 -8.34 18.86 -8.52
CA GLN A 18 -8.21 17.51 -7.96
C GLN A 18 -9.26 17.29 -6.88
N THR A 19 -10.02 16.21 -7.01
CA THR A 19 -10.98 15.74 -5.99
C THR A 19 -10.56 14.39 -5.47
N PHE A 20 -10.21 14.31 -4.18
CA PHE A 20 -9.87 13.05 -3.52
C PHE A 20 -11.14 12.25 -3.23
N LEU A 21 -11.12 11.00 -3.65
CA LEU A 21 -12.24 10.08 -3.48
C LEU A 21 -12.16 9.38 -2.12
N LEU A 22 -13.33 9.10 -1.54
CA LEU A 22 -13.45 8.31 -0.32
C LEU A 22 -13.53 6.83 -0.63
N ASP A 23 -12.71 6.04 0.07
CA ASP A 23 -12.73 4.58 0.00
C ASP A 23 -13.98 4.03 0.69
N LYS A 24 -14.73 3.17 0.00
CA LYS A 24 -15.96 2.52 0.46
C LYS A 24 -16.04 1.09 -0.05
N ASP A 25 -17.00 0.34 0.50
CA ASP A 25 -17.34 -0.98 -0.01
C ASP A 25 -18.09 -0.92 -1.32
N VAL A 26 -17.95 -1.97 -2.15
CA VAL A 26 -18.70 -2.15 -3.40
C VAL A 26 -20.21 -2.07 -3.16
N ASN A 27 -20.70 -2.65 -2.07
CA ASN A 27 -22.12 -2.62 -1.72
C ASN A 27 -22.59 -1.19 -1.45
N PHE A 28 -21.79 -0.41 -0.71
CA PHE A 28 -22.09 1.01 -0.49
C PHE A 28 -22.23 1.78 -1.80
N ILE A 29 -21.31 1.59 -2.74
CA ILE A 29 -21.36 2.26 -4.04
C ILE A 29 -22.66 1.89 -4.80
N ARG A 30 -22.99 0.59 -4.83
CA ARG A 30 -24.19 0.10 -5.53
C ARG A 30 -25.50 0.52 -4.88
N GLU A 31 -25.53 0.62 -3.55
CA GLU A 31 -26.71 1.11 -2.82
C GLU A 31 -26.89 2.62 -2.93
N SER A 32 -25.79 3.36 -2.86
CA SER A 32 -25.82 4.83 -2.95
C SER A 32 -26.03 5.34 -4.39
N PHE A 33 -25.53 4.58 -5.36
CA PHE A 33 -25.62 4.92 -6.78
C PHE A 33 -26.19 3.74 -7.60
N PRO A 34 -27.48 3.38 -7.36
CA PRO A 34 -28.07 2.17 -7.93
C PRO A 34 -28.34 2.27 -9.43
N VAL A 35 -28.36 3.48 -9.98
CA VAL A 35 -28.66 3.74 -11.40
C VAL A 35 -27.40 4.11 -12.14
N PRO A 36 -26.81 3.23 -12.95
CA PRO A 36 -25.56 3.50 -13.68
C PRO A 36 -25.63 4.67 -14.66
N SER A 37 -26.83 5.00 -15.16
CA SER A 37 -27.07 6.15 -16.05
C SER A 37 -27.12 7.49 -15.32
N ALA A 38 -27.20 7.50 -13.98
CA ALA A 38 -27.07 8.73 -13.18
C ALA A 38 -25.57 9.06 -13.04
N THR A 39 -25.09 9.87 -13.98
CA THR A 39 -23.67 10.27 -14.04
C THR A 39 -23.39 11.54 -13.26
N GLY A 40 -22.15 11.75 -12.84
CA GLY A 40 -21.69 12.93 -12.15
C GLY A 40 -20.21 12.88 -11.80
N THR A 41 -19.69 13.91 -11.16
CA THR A 41 -18.31 13.90 -10.68
C THR A 41 -18.14 12.83 -9.59
N PRO A 42 -17.20 11.88 -9.75
CA PRO A 42 -16.96 10.84 -8.75
C PRO A 42 -16.52 11.42 -7.39
N THR A 43 -17.08 10.87 -6.33
CA THR A 43 -16.75 11.25 -4.94
C THR A 43 -16.30 10.08 -4.08
N HIS A 44 -16.66 8.87 -4.51
CA HIS A 44 -16.34 7.63 -3.81
C HIS A 44 -15.73 6.62 -4.77
N TYR A 45 -14.95 5.69 -4.23
CA TYR A 45 -14.46 4.55 -4.97
C TYR A 45 -14.52 3.29 -4.10
N ALA A 46 -14.56 2.14 -4.75
CA ALA A 46 -14.44 0.84 -4.11
C ALA A 46 -13.55 -0.07 -4.96
N GLN A 47 -12.81 -0.94 -4.30
CA GLN A 47 -12.06 -1.99 -4.97
C GLN A 47 -13.01 -3.15 -5.29
N PHE A 48 -13.20 -3.44 -6.59
CA PHE A 48 -14.05 -4.53 -7.03
C PHE A 48 -13.29 -5.86 -7.11
N ASP A 49 -12.13 -5.83 -7.72
CA ASP A 49 -11.19 -6.96 -7.80
C ASP A 49 -9.74 -6.46 -7.75
N GLN A 50 -8.79 -7.38 -7.98
CA GLN A 50 -7.36 -7.08 -7.92
C GLN A 50 -6.91 -5.94 -8.86
N ASN A 51 -7.60 -5.72 -9.97
CA ASN A 51 -7.20 -4.77 -11.01
C ASN A 51 -8.27 -3.74 -11.36
N THR A 52 -9.43 -3.79 -10.69
CA THR A 52 -10.58 -2.97 -11.04
C THR A 52 -11.07 -2.15 -9.85
N LEU A 53 -11.24 -0.86 -10.07
CA LEU A 53 -11.88 0.07 -9.14
C LEU A 53 -13.23 0.50 -9.70
N ILE A 54 -14.24 0.60 -8.82
CA ILE A 54 -15.54 1.15 -9.15
C ILE A 54 -15.61 2.57 -8.58
N LEU A 55 -16.10 3.51 -9.38
CA LEU A 55 -16.32 4.88 -8.97
C LEU A 55 -17.81 5.14 -8.73
N GLY A 56 -18.12 5.99 -7.78
CA GLY A 56 -19.48 6.43 -7.49
C GLY A 56 -19.56 7.94 -7.26
N PRO A 57 -20.50 8.63 -7.94
CA PRO A 57 -21.35 8.19 -9.07
C PRO A 57 -20.56 7.82 -10.32
N THR A 58 -21.25 7.25 -11.30
CA THR A 58 -20.64 6.99 -12.62
C THR A 58 -20.11 8.29 -13.22
N PRO A 59 -18.86 8.36 -13.69
CA PRO A 59 -18.28 9.57 -14.25
C PRO A 59 -19.11 10.13 -15.41
N ASP A 60 -19.33 11.43 -15.43
CA ASP A 60 -20.05 12.17 -16.50
C ASP A 60 -19.10 12.67 -17.59
N ALA A 61 -17.79 12.60 -17.36
CA ALA A 61 -16.75 13.00 -18.29
C ALA A 61 -15.54 12.08 -18.20
N SER A 62 -14.56 12.28 -19.09
CA SER A 62 -13.27 11.60 -19.03
C SER A 62 -12.36 12.35 -18.05
N TYR A 63 -12.30 11.88 -16.82
CA TYR A 63 -11.44 12.41 -15.78
C TYR A 63 -10.04 11.83 -15.86
N GLY A 64 -9.02 12.66 -15.59
CA GLY A 64 -7.70 12.16 -15.23
C GLY A 64 -7.77 11.45 -13.87
N VAL A 65 -6.98 10.40 -13.67
CA VAL A 65 -6.92 9.66 -12.41
C VAL A 65 -5.50 9.70 -11.85
N GLU A 66 -5.37 10.16 -10.61
CA GLU A 66 -4.14 10.08 -9.85
C GLU A 66 -4.29 9.02 -8.77
N LEU A 67 -3.57 7.90 -8.94
CA LEU A 67 -3.59 6.77 -8.03
C LEU A 67 -2.26 6.68 -7.28
N HIS A 68 -2.29 6.87 -5.96
CA HIS A 68 -1.20 6.52 -5.08
C HIS A 68 -1.46 5.15 -4.48
N TYR A 69 -0.51 4.23 -4.61
CA TYR A 69 -0.70 2.85 -4.18
C TYR A 69 0.59 2.23 -3.65
N TYR A 70 0.43 1.22 -2.82
CA TYR A 70 1.52 0.34 -2.44
C TYR A 70 1.71 -0.70 -3.53
N TYR A 71 2.96 -1.01 -3.86
CA TYR A 71 3.29 -2.00 -4.87
C TYR A 71 4.25 -3.06 -4.32
N TYR A 72 4.20 -4.24 -4.89
CA TYR A 72 5.21 -5.25 -4.64
C TYR A 72 6.53 -4.83 -5.27
N PRO A 73 7.63 -4.78 -4.49
CA PRO A 73 8.92 -4.41 -5.06
C PRO A 73 9.35 -5.45 -6.11
N THR A 74 10.04 -4.97 -7.13
CA THR A 74 10.63 -5.84 -8.15
C THR A 74 11.60 -6.81 -7.49
N SER A 75 11.62 -8.06 -7.97
CA SER A 75 12.57 -9.06 -7.47
C SER A 75 14.01 -8.55 -7.52
N ILE A 76 14.75 -8.74 -6.45
CA ILE A 76 16.17 -8.34 -6.36
C ILE A 76 17.03 -8.99 -7.45
N VAL A 77 16.63 -10.18 -7.92
CA VAL A 77 17.30 -10.90 -9.01
C VAL A 77 17.17 -10.13 -10.33
N SER A 78 16.00 -9.53 -10.58
CA SER A 78 15.75 -8.76 -11.82
C SER A 78 16.25 -7.31 -11.71
N ALA A 79 16.12 -6.70 -10.54
CA ALA A 79 16.49 -5.30 -10.31
C ALA A 79 17.98 -5.11 -9.97
N GLY A 80 18.67 -6.19 -9.57
CA GLY A 80 20.06 -6.13 -9.10
C GLY A 80 20.23 -5.47 -7.72
N SER A 81 19.26 -4.69 -7.26
CA SER A 81 19.24 -4.04 -5.95
C SER A 81 17.80 -3.84 -5.47
N SER A 82 17.63 -3.60 -4.18
CA SER A 82 16.34 -3.22 -3.61
C SER A 82 16.49 -2.07 -2.63
N TRP A 83 15.42 -1.32 -2.41
CA TRP A 83 15.43 -0.23 -1.43
C TRP A 83 15.80 -0.74 -0.02
N VAL A 84 15.29 -1.92 0.37
CA VAL A 84 15.63 -2.56 1.64
C VAL A 84 17.11 -2.93 1.67
N GLY A 85 17.65 -3.50 0.59
CA GLY A 85 19.07 -3.84 0.50
C GLY A 85 19.99 -2.64 0.62
N ASN A 86 19.61 -1.51 0.03
CA ASN A 86 20.42 -0.30 0.05
C ASN A 86 20.38 0.44 1.40
N ASN A 87 19.25 0.37 2.13
CA ASN A 87 19.05 1.14 3.35
C ASN A 87 19.07 0.28 4.63
N PHE A 88 18.74 -1.01 4.52
CA PHE A 88 18.63 -1.97 5.62
C PHE A 88 19.24 -3.31 5.23
N GLY A 89 20.47 -3.28 4.71
CA GLY A 89 21.18 -4.49 4.24
C GLY A 89 21.28 -5.60 5.29
N GLU A 90 21.38 -5.22 6.57
CA GLU A 90 21.42 -6.17 7.69
C GLU A 90 20.14 -7.02 7.80
N VAL A 91 18.95 -6.43 7.50
CA VAL A 91 17.69 -7.18 7.52
C VAL A 91 17.70 -8.30 6.48
N LEU A 92 18.17 -8.01 5.27
CA LEU A 92 18.30 -9.03 4.22
C LEU A 92 19.36 -10.06 4.57
N LEU A 93 20.50 -9.62 5.09
CA LEU A 93 21.61 -10.51 5.48
C LEU A 93 21.15 -11.51 6.56
N TYR A 94 20.62 -11.00 7.68
CA TYR A 94 20.21 -11.88 8.78
C TYR A 94 18.98 -12.72 8.43
N GLY A 95 18.06 -12.21 7.62
CA GLY A 95 16.95 -13.00 7.08
C GLY A 95 17.45 -14.17 6.23
N ALA A 96 18.37 -13.92 5.31
CA ALA A 96 18.97 -14.98 4.47
C ALA A 96 19.79 -15.98 5.28
N LEU A 97 20.61 -15.52 6.25
CA LEU A 97 21.39 -16.38 7.13
C LEU A 97 20.48 -17.27 7.97
N ARG A 98 19.41 -16.74 8.53
CA ARG A 98 18.42 -17.52 9.29
C ARG A 98 17.86 -18.67 8.45
N GLU A 99 17.36 -18.37 7.25
CA GLU A 99 16.81 -19.40 6.34
C GLU A 99 17.86 -20.44 5.93
N ALA A 100 19.08 -19.98 5.62
CA ALA A 100 20.17 -20.88 5.25
C ALA A 100 20.56 -21.84 6.39
N TYR A 101 20.67 -21.33 7.62
CA TYR A 101 21.00 -22.16 8.80
C TYR A 101 19.88 -23.12 9.17
N LEU A 102 18.61 -22.70 9.02
CA LEU A 102 17.46 -23.60 9.19
C LEU A 102 17.50 -24.74 8.17
N PHE A 103 17.77 -24.43 6.90
CA PHE A 103 17.89 -25.43 5.83
C PHE A 103 19.04 -26.41 6.08
N MET A 104 20.19 -25.92 6.53
CA MET A 104 21.39 -26.73 6.85
C MET A 104 21.27 -27.48 8.18
N LYS A 105 20.18 -27.31 8.95
CA LYS A 105 20.03 -27.85 10.31
C LYS A 105 21.17 -27.40 11.23
N GLY A 106 21.52 -26.12 11.15
CA GLY A 106 22.58 -25.53 11.95
C GLY A 106 22.26 -25.48 13.45
N GLU A 107 23.24 -25.04 14.23
CA GLU A 107 23.14 -24.95 15.69
C GLU A 107 22.03 -23.96 16.11
N GLN A 108 21.23 -24.36 17.10
CA GLN A 108 20.04 -23.63 17.53
C GLN A 108 20.34 -22.25 18.12
N ASP A 109 21.44 -22.11 18.81
CA ASP A 109 21.90 -20.83 19.40
C ASP A 109 22.26 -19.81 18.31
N VAL A 110 22.89 -20.25 17.22
CA VAL A 110 23.24 -19.41 16.07
C VAL A 110 21.96 -18.96 15.33
N ILE A 111 21.00 -19.88 15.16
CA ILE A 111 19.71 -19.57 14.55
C ILE A 111 18.96 -18.52 15.38
N GLN A 112 18.96 -18.67 16.71
CA GLN A 112 18.33 -17.68 17.61
C GLN A 112 19.00 -16.32 17.55
N TYR A 113 20.34 -16.29 17.45
CA TYR A 113 21.08 -15.03 17.30
C TYR A 113 20.69 -14.33 15.98
N TYR A 114 20.61 -15.03 14.86
CA TYR A 114 20.19 -14.45 13.57
C TYR A 114 18.73 -13.99 13.60
N GLU A 115 17.85 -14.75 14.26
CA GLU A 115 16.45 -14.35 14.46
C GLU A 115 16.36 -13.05 15.25
N GLN A 116 17.10 -12.94 16.36
CA GLN A 116 17.10 -11.70 17.17
C GLN A 116 17.58 -10.51 16.33
N LYS A 117 18.67 -10.64 15.58
CA LYS A 117 19.20 -9.57 14.72
C LYS A 117 18.22 -9.19 13.60
N TYR A 118 17.56 -10.17 13.02
CA TYR A 118 16.51 -9.92 12.02
C TYR A 118 15.36 -9.14 12.61
N GLN A 119 14.88 -9.51 13.80
CA GLN A 119 13.77 -8.81 14.47
C GLN A 119 14.15 -7.38 14.90
N GLU A 120 15.37 -7.16 15.38
CA GLU A 120 15.89 -5.81 15.65
C GLU A 120 15.84 -4.93 14.39
N GLY A 121 16.34 -5.42 13.27
CA GLY A 121 16.32 -4.73 11.99
C GLY A 121 14.90 -4.48 11.46
N MET A 122 14.01 -5.46 11.58
CA MET A 122 12.58 -5.32 11.21
C MET A 122 11.87 -4.27 12.07
N GLY A 123 12.22 -4.18 13.35
CA GLY A 123 11.70 -3.13 14.25
C GLY A 123 12.04 -1.72 13.76
N LEU A 124 13.30 -1.49 13.37
CA LEU A 124 13.74 -0.22 12.80
C LEU A 124 13.05 0.10 11.46
N LEU A 125 12.91 -0.90 10.60
CA LEU A 125 12.20 -0.77 9.32
C LEU A 125 10.74 -0.37 9.52
N LYS A 126 10.06 -1.01 10.49
CA LYS A 126 8.67 -0.71 10.85
C LYS A 126 8.54 0.72 11.39
N GLN A 127 9.42 1.15 12.28
CA GLN A 127 9.43 2.53 12.80
C GLN A 127 9.59 3.56 11.69
N LEU A 128 10.46 3.30 10.71
CA LEU A 128 10.62 4.19 9.56
C LEU A 128 9.36 4.23 8.70
N GLY A 129 8.74 3.08 8.46
CA GLY A 129 7.47 2.97 7.72
C GLY A 129 6.35 3.75 8.39
N ASP A 130 6.18 3.59 9.70
CA ASP A 130 5.18 4.31 10.48
C ASP A 130 5.46 5.82 10.51
N GLY A 131 6.73 6.23 10.61
CA GLY A 131 7.14 7.62 10.57
C GLY A 131 6.82 8.30 9.23
N LYS A 132 7.03 7.61 8.12
CA LYS A 132 6.69 8.11 6.77
C LYS A 132 5.20 8.07 6.46
N ASN A 133 4.46 7.16 7.09
CA ASN A 133 3.01 7.03 6.92
C ASN A 133 2.19 7.97 7.82
N ARG A 134 2.84 8.78 8.66
CA ARG A 134 2.13 9.81 9.44
C ARG A 134 1.46 10.78 8.49
N ARG A 135 0.14 10.66 8.42
CA ARG A 135 -0.73 11.60 7.71
C ARG A 135 -1.23 12.65 8.67
N ASP A 136 -1.45 13.84 8.14
CA ASP A 136 -2.23 14.85 8.79
C ASP A 136 -3.65 14.31 9.10
N ALA A 137 -3.86 13.91 10.35
CA ALA A 137 -5.14 13.38 10.84
C ALA A 137 -6.28 14.41 10.70
N TYR A 138 -5.94 15.68 10.62
CA TYR A 138 -6.90 16.78 10.45
C TYR A 138 -7.58 16.75 9.08
N ARG A 139 -6.89 16.29 8.06
CA ARG A 139 -7.38 16.26 6.67
C ARG A 139 -8.25 15.06 6.33
N ASN A 140 -8.05 13.92 6.98
CA ASN A 140 -8.66 12.67 6.55
C ASN A 140 -9.77 12.12 7.45
N GLY A 141 -10.02 12.71 8.63
CA GLY A 141 -11.04 12.23 9.57
C GLY A 141 -10.95 10.76 9.99
N GLN A 142 -9.90 10.06 9.55
CA GLN A 142 -9.67 8.66 9.85
C GLN A 142 -8.48 8.50 10.79
N VAL A 143 -8.76 8.01 11.99
CA VAL A 143 -7.71 7.55 12.90
C VAL A 143 -7.15 6.24 12.35
N ARG A 144 -5.92 6.24 11.86
CA ARG A 144 -5.22 5.00 11.52
C ARG A 144 -4.66 4.38 12.78
N VAL A 145 -5.15 3.18 13.08
CA VAL A 145 -4.57 2.34 14.13
C VAL A 145 -3.25 1.78 13.58
N PRO A 146 -2.13 1.88 14.33
CA PRO A 146 -0.88 1.23 13.94
C PRO A 146 -1.12 -0.28 13.77
N VAL A 147 -0.53 -0.85 12.73
CA VAL A 147 -0.55 -2.30 12.54
C VAL A 147 0.36 -2.90 13.61
N THR A 148 -0.24 -3.56 14.59
CA THR A 148 0.45 -4.32 15.65
C THR A 148 1.01 -5.62 15.11
#